data_3b49184536856786b36da5f60da037b4
#
_entry.id   3b49184536856786b36da5f60da037b4
#
_cell.length_a   1.000
_cell.length_b   1.000
_cell.length_c   1.000
_cell.angle_alpha   90.00
_cell.angle_beta   90.00
_cell.angle_gamma   90.00
#
_symmetry.space_group_name_H-M   'P 1'
#
loop_
_entity.id
_entity.type
_entity.pdbx_description
1 polymer ?
#
loop_
_entity_poly.entity_id
_entity_poly.type
_entity_poly.pdbx_seq_one_letter_code
_entity_poly.pdbx_strand_id
1 'polypeptide(L)'
;MKTKRNSRTGLQNAVAAAAVQEERRRISRELHDRVLQLLTTIQLRSELCLNELKSKPEQLERELKTIAEAAHKAATEIRSLLLEKQVVHLAAGSLERRLKDEMEIFRARTGLKLEFECAIDAHDLPYEVEQELYFALREGIINAIRHSRASELNLSLTQNQTTCCVELRDNGVGFDKSSVVSGGGFGLKGMRERIEKVGGHLAIETAPGKGTCITIEVPLRAQTNTK
;
A
#
# COMPACT_ATOMS: atom_id res chain seq x y z
N MET A 1 10.30 -28.94 -44.30
CA MET A 1 9.11 -28.24 -43.71
C MET A 1 9.33 -27.70 -42.27
N LYS A 2 10.43 -27.99 -41.59
CA LYS A 2 10.70 -27.54 -40.18
C LYS A 2 11.20 -26.09 -40.04
N THR A 3 11.80 -25.49 -41.06
CA THR A 3 12.47 -24.17 -40.97
C THR A 3 11.49 -22.98 -41.02
N LYS A 4 10.32 -23.09 -41.65
CA LYS A 4 9.31 -22.00 -41.73
C LYS A 4 8.50 -21.80 -40.44
N ARG A 5 8.45 -22.79 -39.55
CA ARG A 5 7.68 -22.73 -38.29
C ARG A 5 8.45 -21.94 -37.22
N ASN A 6 9.79 -22.09 -37.17
CA ASN A 6 10.64 -21.36 -36.22
C ASN A 6 10.72 -19.85 -36.52
N SER A 7 10.69 -19.43 -37.80
CA SER A 7 10.73 -18.00 -38.14
C SER A 7 9.44 -17.25 -37.78
N ARG A 8 8.29 -17.90 -37.83
CA ARG A 8 6.99 -17.29 -37.43
C ARG A 8 6.91 -17.08 -35.93
N THR A 9 7.38 -18.02 -35.13
CA THR A 9 7.39 -17.94 -33.68
C THR A 9 8.38 -16.85 -33.18
N GLY A 10 9.53 -16.74 -33.84
CA GLY A 10 10.52 -15.67 -33.56
C GLY A 10 9.99 -14.27 -33.86
N LEU A 11 9.28 -14.10 -34.98
CA LEU A 11 8.67 -12.82 -35.36
C LEU A 11 7.53 -12.42 -34.42
N GLN A 12 6.69 -13.37 -34.02
CA GLN A 12 5.60 -13.14 -33.06
C GLN A 12 6.14 -12.76 -31.69
N ASN A 13 7.20 -13.41 -31.22
CA ASN A 13 7.86 -13.05 -29.96
C ASN A 13 8.53 -11.65 -30.03
N ALA A 14 9.13 -11.29 -31.16
CA ALA A 14 9.71 -9.97 -31.35
C ALA A 14 8.66 -8.84 -31.38
N VAL A 15 7.52 -9.08 -32.04
CA VAL A 15 6.39 -8.13 -32.08
C VAL A 15 5.77 -7.98 -30.70
N ALA A 16 5.58 -9.07 -29.96
CA ALA A 16 5.06 -9.03 -28.59
C ALA A 16 6.04 -8.28 -27.66
N ALA A 17 7.34 -8.51 -27.78
CA ALA A 17 8.36 -7.80 -27.01
C ALA A 17 8.39 -6.30 -27.33
N ALA A 18 8.24 -5.91 -28.61
CA ALA A 18 8.16 -4.52 -29.02
C ALA A 18 6.91 -3.81 -28.49
N ALA A 19 5.76 -4.48 -28.52
CA ALA A 19 4.50 -3.94 -27.97
C ALA A 19 4.60 -3.72 -26.45
N VAL A 20 5.19 -4.65 -25.73
CA VAL A 20 5.44 -4.52 -24.26
C VAL A 20 6.39 -3.36 -23.98
N GLN A 21 7.41 -3.15 -24.79
CA GLN A 21 8.36 -2.04 -24.63
C GLN A 21 7.70 -0.69 -24.91
N GLU A 22 6.83 -0.58 -25.92
CA GLU A 22 6.13 0.66 -26.24
C GLU A 22 5.10 1.00 -25.18
N GLU A 23 4.35 0.02 -24.68
CA GLU A 23 3.43 0.23 -23.57
C GLU A 23 4.16 0.66 -22.28
N ARG A 24 5.33 0.08 -22.01
CA ARG A 24 6.19 0.54 -20.90
C ARG A 24 6.62 1.99 -21.06
N ARG A 25 6.96 2.43 -22.27
CA ARG A 25 7.34 3.83 -22.54
C ARG A 25 6.15 4.76 -22.38
N ARG A 26 4.95 4.35 -22.79
CA ARG A 26 3.72 5.12 -22.64
C ARG A 26 3.37 5.33 -21.18
N ILE A 27 3.33 4.25 -20.41
CA ILE A 27 3.07 4.28 -18.97
C ILE A 27 4.14 5.14 -18.25
N SER A 28 5.41 4.98 -18.59
CA SER A 28 6.48 5.77 -17.97
C SER A 28 6.34 7.28 -18.24
N ARG A 29 5.84 7.68 -19.39
CA ARG A 29 5.58 9.10 -19.70
C ARG A 29 4.39 9.65 -18.94
N GLU A 30 3.24 8.95 -18.98
CA GLU A 30 2.03 9.38 -18.26
C GLU A 30 2.27 9.56 -16.77
N LEU A 31 3.09 8.71 -16.19
CA LEU A 31 3.40 8.74 -14.77
C LEU A 31 4.45 9.79 -14.41
N HIS A 32 5.46 9.91 -15.24
CA HIS A 32 6.42 11.00 -15.09
C HIS A 32 5.70 12.35 -15.09
N ASP A 33 4.74 12.55 -15.97
CA ASP A 33 3.99 13.79 -16.06
C ASP A 33 3.09 14.00 -14.82
N ARG A 34 2.40 12.97 -14.35
CA ARG A 34 1.56 13.06 -13.14
C ARG A 34 2.38 13.30 -11.87
N VAL A 35 3.48 12.58 -11.71
CA VAL A 35 4.36 12.74 -10.54
C VAL A 35 5.01 14.13 -10.56
N LEU A 36 5.48 14.59 -11.73
CA LEU A 36 6.02 15.94 -11.86
C LEU A 36 4.99 17.02 -11.51
N GLN A 37 3.74 16.88 -11.96
CA GLN A 37 2.68 17.83 -11.60
C GLN A 37 2.45 17.89 -10.09
N LEU A 38 2.45 16.76 -9.41
CA LEU A 38 2.29 16.69 -7.95
C LEU A 38 3.49 17.31 -7.23
N LEU A 39 4.71 17.01 -7.67
CA LEU A 39 5.93 17.60 -7.12
C LEU A 39 5.98 19.12 -7.34
N THR A 40 5.61 19.60 -8.52
CA THR A 40 5.50 21.04 -8.82
C THR A 40 4.47 21.72 -7.93
N THR A 41 3.33 21.05 -7.68
CA THR A 41 2.30 21.56 -6.76
C THR A 41 2.86 21.66 -5.33
N ILE A 42 3.56 20.66 -4.86
CA ILE A 42 4.22 20.66 -3.55
C ILE A 42 5.21 21.81 -3.44
N GLN A 43 6.07 21.98 -4.44
CA GLN A 43 7.08 23.03 -4.47
C GLN A 43 6.45 24.42 -4.42
N LEU A 44 5.50 24.72 -5.33
CA LEU A 44 4.85 26.01 -5.41
C LEU A 44 4.13 26.38 -4.11
N ARG A 45 3.39 25.43 -3.52
CA ARG A 45 2.69 25.66 -2.26
C ARG A 45 3.63 25.80 -1.07
N SER A 46 4.76 25.11 -1.09
CA SER A 46 5.80 25.29 -0.06
C SER A 46 6.41 26.69 -0.13
N GLU A 47 6.65 27.22 -1.33
CA GLU A 47 7.13 28.60 -1.54
C GLU A 47 6.10 29.65 -1.06
N LEU A 48 4.80 29.43 -1.34
CA LEU A 48 3.73 30.27 -0.82
C LEU A 48 3.69 30.23 0.72
N CYS A 49 3.78 29.05 1.33
CA CYS A 49 3.86 28.94 2.78
C CYS A 49 5.02 29.73 3.38
N LEU A 50 6.20 29.67 2.77
CA LEU A 50 7.38 30.40 3.24
C LEU A 50 7.18 31.93 3.16
N ASN A 51 6.50 32.42 2.14
CA ASN A 51 6.21 33.83 1.96
C ASN A 51 5.09 34.36 2.87
N GLU A 52 4.13 33.52 3.25
CA GLU A 52 2.97 33.89 4.07
C GLU A 52 3.12 33.57 5.57
N LEU A 53 4.22 32.96 5.98
CA LEU A 53 4.46 32.45 7.33
C LEU A 53 4.22 33.49 8.45
N LYS A 54 4.31 34.77 8.15
CA LYS A 54 4.18 35.88 9.11
C LYS A 54 2.80 36.57 9.12
N SER A 55 1.94 36.29 8.14
CA SER A 55 0.75 37.13 7.93
C SER A 55 -0.60 36.43 8.13
N LYS A 56 -0.72 35.11 7.94
CA LYS A 56 -2.02 34.43 7.99
C LYS A 56 -1.91 32.95 8.42
N PRO A 57 -1.91 32.66 9.72
CA PRO A 57 -1.74 31.27 10.23
C PRO A 57 -2.78 30.26 9.72
N GLU A 58 -4.04 30.68 9.54
CA GLU A 58 -5.12 29.82 9.07
C GLU A 58 -4.95 29.40 7.59
N GLN A 59 -4.37 30.25 6.75
CA GLN A 59 -4.02 29.91 5.39
C GLN A 59 -2.85 28.91 5.33
N LEU A 60 -1.87 29.09 6.21
CA LEU A 60 -0.72 28.19 6.32
C LEU A 60 -1.15 26.74 6.62
N GLU A 61 -2.10 26.54 7.52
CA GLU A 61 -2.60 25.20 7.84
C GLU A 61 -3.25 24.53 6.61
N ARG A 62 -4.04 25.27 5.82
CA ARG A 62 -4.65 24.75 4.58
C ARG A 62 -3.60 24.37 3.54
N GLU A 63 -2.60 25.25 3.34
CA GLU A 63 -1.52 24.99 2.37
C GLU A 63 -0.69 23.79 2.77
N LEU A 64 -0.33 23.63 4.05
CA LEU A 64 0.37 22.47 4.55
C LEU A 64 -0.42 21.18 4.40
N LYS A 65 -1.75 21.21 4.61
CA LYS A 65 -2.62 20.05 4.34
C LYS A 65 -2.59 19.66 2.86
N THR A 66 -2.69 20.65 1.96
CA THR A 66 -2.66 20.38 0.51
C THR A 66 -1.30 19.84 0.05
N ILE A 67 -0.21 20.34 0.62
CA ILE A 67 1.14 19.81 0.38
C ILE A 67 1.23 18.34 0.84
N ALA A 68 0.73 18.03 2.02
CA ALA A 68 0.74 16.67 2.56
C ALA A 68 -0.10 15.72 1.69
N GLU A 69 -1.28 16.17 1.21
CA GLU A 69 -2.12 15.40 0.29
C GLU A 69 -1.42 15.12 -1.04
N ALA A 70 -0.83 16.14 -1.64
CA ALA A 70 -0.10 15.99 -2.91
C ALA A 70 1.11 15.06 -2.76
N ALA A 71 1.86 15.17 -1.66
CA ALA A 71 2.98 14.29 -1.35
C ALA A 71 2.54 12.83 -1.17
N HIS A 72 1.43 12.61 -0.45
CA HIS A 72 0.87 11.27 -0.26
C HIS A 72 0.41 10.66 -1.60
N LYS A 73 -0.29 11.44 -2.43
CA LYS A 73 -0.74 11.01 -3.74
C LYS A 73 0.44 10.67 -4.66
N ALA A 74 1.47 11.52 -4.71
CA ALA A 74 2.68 11.27 -5.48
C ALA A 74 3.39 9.97 -5.03
N ALA A 75 3.52 9.76 -3.72
CA ALA A 75 4.09 8.53 -3.17
C ALA A 75 3.27 7.30 -3.54
N THR A 76 1.95 7.41 -3.59
CA THR A 76 1.04 6.32 -3.97
C THR A 76 1.17 5.99 -5.47
N GLU A 77 1.24 6.99 -6.33
CA GLU A 77 1.43 6.80 -7.77
C GLU A 77 2.81 6.20 -8.09
N ILE A 78 3.88 6.67 -7.44
CA ILE A 78 5.22 6.09 -7.58
C ILE A 78 5.23 4.62 -7.14
N ARG A 79 4.56 4.28 -6.03
CA ARG A 79 4.45 2.89 -5.57
C ARG A 79 3.72 2.01 -6.57
N SER A 80 2.59 2.46 -7.12
CA SER A 80 1.87 1.72 -8.16
C SER A 80 2.77 1.41 -9.35
N LEU A 81 3.59 2.37 -9.76
CA LEU A 81 4.58 2.21 -10.84
C LEU A 81 5.65 1.19 -10.57
N LEU A 82 6.23 1.27 -9.37
CA LEU A 82 7.27 0.32 -8.96
C LEU A 82 6.69 -1.10 -8.92
N LEU A 83 5.39 -1.24 -8.63
CA LEU A 83 4.70 -2.53 -8.62
C LEU A 83 4.47 -3.08 -10.01
N GLU A 84 4.01 -2.28 -10.97
CA GLU A 84 3.89 -2.72 -12.36
C GLU A 84 5.22 -3.19 -12.94
N LYS A 85 6.34 -2.56 -12.51
CA LYS A 85 7.70 -3.00 -12.88
C LYS A 85 8.17 -4.23 -12.10
N GLN A 86 7.77 -4.39 -10.85
CA GLN A 86 8.13 -5.52 -10.00
C GLN A 86 7.27 -6.77 -10.27
N VAL A 87 6.13 -6.66 -10.95
CA VAL A 87 5.33 -7.83 -11.37
C VAL A 87 6.16 -8.90 -12.09
N VAL A 88 7.24 -8.50 -12.78
CA VAL A 88 8.18 -9.44 -13.42
C VAL A 88 9.18 -10.05 -12.42
N HIS A 89 9.42 -9.43 -11.25
CA HIS A 89 10.38 -9.90 -10.24
C HIS A 89 9.74 -10.37 -8.93
N LEU A 90 8.45 -10.09 -8.70
CA LEU A 90 7.73 -10.45 -7.47
C LEU A 90 7.01 -11.81 -7.56
N ALA A 91 7.30 -12.62 -8.58
CA ALA A 91 6.95 -14.04 -8.59
C ALA A 91 7.68 -14.89 -7.52
N ALA A 92 8.41 -14.25 -6.60
CA ALA A 92 9.32 -14.95 -5.69
C ALA A 92 8.95 -14.86 -4.21
N GLY A 93 7.71 -14.58 -3.82
CA GLY A 93 7.35 -14.66 -2.41
C GLY A 93 5.88 -14.43 -2.15
N SER A 94 5.25 -15.31 -1.40
CA SER A 94 3.90 -15.15 -0.87
C SER A 94 3.81 -13.90 0.02
N LEU A 95 2.60 -13.36 0.19
CA LEU A 95 2.31 -12.27 1.14
C LEU A 95 2.98 -12.50 2.51
N GLU A 96 2.89 -13.73 3.01
CA GLU A 96 3.50 -14.16 4.26
C GLU A 96 5.01 -13.87 4.30
N ARG A 97 5.76 -14.30 3.27
CA ARG A 97 7.20 -14.10 3.20
C ARG A 97 7.57 -12.62 3.17
N ARG A 98 6.87 -11.84 2.34
CA ARG A 98 7.10 -10.39 2.21
C ARG A 98 6.86 -9.65 3.53
N LEU A 99 5.80 -10.02 4.24
CA LEU A 99 5.50 -9.44 5.56
C LEU A 99 6.53 -9.86 6.61
N LYS A 100 6.95 -11.12 6.63
CA LYS A 100 8.02 -11.61 7.52
C LYS A 100 9.32 -10.83 7.31
N ASP A 101 9.79 -10.74 6.07
CA ASP A 101 11.03 -10.06 5.73
C ASP A 101 10.98 -8.57 6.17
N GLU A 102 9.85 -7.90 5.97
CA GLU A 102 9.70 -6.50 6.35
C GLU A 102 9.61 -6.32 7.88
N MET A 103 8.88 -7.18 8.57
CA MET A 103 8.79 -7.16 10.03
C MET A 103 10.14 -7.42 10.70
N GLU A 104 10.98 -8.31 10.15
CA GLU A 104 12.34 -8.51 10.64
C GLU A 104 13.20 -7.23 10.51
N ILE A 105 13.10 -6.53 9.38
CA ILE A 105 13.79 -5.25 9.17
C ILE A 105 13.32 -4.21 10.21
N PHE A 106 12.02 -4.12 10.46
CA PHE A 106 11.49 -3.19 11.45
C PHE A 106 11.91 -3.55 12.88
N ARG A 107 11.85 -4.84 13.24
CA ARG A 107 12.29 -5.33 14.55
C ARG A 107 13.74 -4.99 14.83
N ALA A 108 14.63 -5.19 13.84
CA ALA A 108 16.05 -4.87 13.97
C ALA A 108 16.32 -3.35 14.16
N ARG A 109 15.45 -2.49 13.62
CA ARG A 109 15.62 -1.03 13.66
C ARG A 109 14.96 -0.35 14.87
N THR A 110 13.89 -0.92 15.38
CA THR A 110 13.05 -0.24 16.39
C THR A 110 13.12 -0.88 17.76
N GLY A 111 13.55 -2.14 17.87
CA GLY A 111 13.47 -2.91 19.10
C GLY A 111 12.05 -3.28 19.54
N LEU A 112 11.04 -2.98 18.73
CA LEU A 112 9.64 -3.31 18.98
C LEU A 112 9.46 -4.83 18.95
N LYS A 113 8.72 -5.37 19.90
CA LYS A 113 8.31 -6.78 19.87
C LYS A 113 7.27 -6.94 18.75
N LEU A 114 7.63 -7.66 17.70
CA LEU A 114 6.76 -7.94 16.56
C LEU A 114 6.42 -9.44 16.56
N GLU A 115 5.14 -9.75 16.65
CA GLU A 115 4.62 -11.10 16.52
C GLU A 115 3.85 -11.23 15.20
N PHE A 116 4.05 -12.35 14.52
CA PHE A 116 3.42 -12.59 13.23
C PHE A 116 2.94 -14.04 13.14
N GLU A 117 1.64 -14.19 12.94
CA GLU A 117 0.99 -15.48 12.72
C GLU A 117 0.30 -15.47 11.35
N CYS A 118 0.50 -16.51 10.57
CA CYS A 118 -0.10 -16.65 9.25
C CYS A 118 -0.66 -18.06 9.08
N ALA A 119 -1.96 -18.14 8.95
CA ALA A 119 -2.73 -19.36 8.74
C ALA A 119 -3.64 -19.22 7.51
N ILE A 120 -3.06 -18.78 6.39
CA ILE A 120 -3.75 -18.67 5.10
C ILE A 120 -3.03 -19.50 4.04
N ASP A 121 -3.78 -20.01 3.06
CA ASP A 121 -3.16 -20.58 1.85
C ASP A 121 -2.92 -19.44 0.84
N ALA A 122 -1.65 -19.21 0.53
CA ALA A 122 -1.25 -18.15 -0.39
C ALA A 122 -1.85 -18.33 -1.81
N HIS A 123 -2.25 -19.55 -2.18
CA HIS A 123 -2.88 -19.83 -3.49
C HIS A 123 -4.33 -19.35 -3.57
N ASP A 124 -5.00 -19.16 -2.43
CA ASP A 124 -6.40 -18.76 -2.38
C ASP A 124 -6.58 -17.25 -2.55
N LEU A 125 -5.53 -16.43 -2.33
CA LEU A 125 -5.58 -14.99 -2.54
C LEU A 125 -5.39 -14.64 -4.03
N PRO A 126 -6.32 -13.87 -4.65
CA PRO A 126 -6.05 -13.25 -5.93
C PRO A 126 -4.85 -12.31 -5.84
N TYR A 127 -4.03 -12.25 -6.87
CA TYR A 127 -2.83 -11.41 -6.89
C TYR A 127 -3.09 -9.94 -6.55
N GLU A 128 -4.17 -9.36 -7.09
CA GLU A 128 -4.56 -7.97 -6.82
C GLU A 128 -4.92 -7.74 -5.34
N VAL A 129 -5.64 -8.70 -4.74
CA VAL A 129 -5.98 -8.67 -3.31
C VAL A 129 -4.71 -8.75 -2.45
N GLU A 130 -3.79 -9.66 -2.80
CA GLU A 130 -2.51 -9.82 -2.11
C GLU A 130 -1.70 -8.51 -2.12
N GLN A 131 -1.65 -7.81 -3.25
CA GLN A 131 -0.92 -6.55 -3.39
C GLN A 131 -1.53 -5.43 -2.53
N GLU A 132 -2.84 -5.21 -2.64
CA GLU A 132 -3.49 -4.13 -1.90
C GLU A 132 -3.47 -4.41 -0.39
N LEU A 133 -3.60 -5.68 0.00
CA LEU A 133 -3.47 -6.12 1.39
C LEU A 133 -2.06 -5.86 1.95
N TYR A 134 -1.01 -6.23 1.20
CA TYR A 134 0.37 -5.95 1.60
C TYR A 134 0.61 -4.45 1.86
N PHE A 135 0.15 -3.56 0.97
CA PHE A 135 0.35 -2.13 1.17
C PHE A 135 -0.46 -1.55 2.30
N ALA A 136 -1.69 -2.02 2.49
CA ALA A 136 -2.49 -1.62 3.63
C ALA A 136 -1.82 -2.03 4.95
N LEU A 137 -1.35 -3.26 5.05
CA LEU A 137 -0.66 -3.75 6.24
C LEU A 137 0.67 -3.02 6.50
N ARG A 138 1.44 -2.81 5.46
CA ARG A 138 2.69 -2.03 5.56
C ARG A 138 2.44 -0.63 6.10
N GLU A 139 1.42 0.06 5.62
CA GLU A 139 1.03 1.39 6.13
C GLU A 139 0.61 1.31 7.60
N GLY A 140 -0.19 0.30 7.98
CA GLY A 140 -0.58 0.07 9.38
C GLY A 140 0.62 -0.16 10.31
N ILE A 141 1.58 -1.00 9.90
CA ILE A 141 2.82 -1.26 10.64
C ILE A 141 3.64 0.03 10.79
N ILE A 142 3.81 0.80 9.71
CA ILE A 142 4.54 2.08 9.76
C ILE A 142 3.84 3.07 10.68
N ASN A 143 2.51 3.13 10.67
CA ASN A 143 1.74 4.00 11.56
C ASN A 143 1.92 3.60 13.02
N ALA A 144 1.89 2.31 13.33
CA ALA A 144 2.19 1.82 14.67
C ALA A 144 3.60 2.22 15.12
N ILE A 145 4.62 1.99 14.30
CA ILE A 145 6.01 2.34 14.62
C ILE A 145 6.20 3.85 14.85
N ARG A 146 5.56 4.69 14.04
CA ARG A 146 5.78 6.15 14.09
C ARG A 146 4.97 6.85 15.17
N HIS A 147 3.76 6.35 15.44
CA HIS A 147 2.76 7.13 16.17
C HIS A 147 2.26 6.48 17.44
N SER A 148 2.33 5.15 17.56
CA SER A 148 1.68 4.46 18.68
C SER A 148 2.46 4.49 19.98
N ARG A 149 3.78 4.63 19.94
CA ARG A 149 4.68 4.40 21.10
C ARG A 149 4.46 3.03 21.73
N ALA A 150 4.02 2.06 20.94
CA ALA A 150 3.81 0.70 21.39
C ALA A 150 5.13 0.01 21.75
N SER A 151 5.06 -0.95 22.65
CA SER A 151 6.13 -1.91 22.91
C SER A 151 5.94 -3.24 22.16
N GLU A 152 4.71 -3.47 21.67
CA GLU A 152 4.31 -4.70 21.01
C GLU A 152 3.34 -4.43 19.85
N LEU A 153 3.54 -5.14 18.74
CA LEU A 153 2.68 -5.14 17.56
C LEU A 153 2.45 -6.58 17.11
N ASN A 154 1.20 -6.98 17.03
CA ASN A 154 0.77 -8.31 16.63
C ASN A 154 0.07 -8.24 15.29
N LEU A 155 0.46 -9.09 14.35
CA LEU A 155 -0.16 -9.26 13.05
C LEU A 155 -0.59 -10.71 12.89
N SER A 156 -1.86 -10.95 12.68
CA SER A 156 -2.39 -12.28 12.38
C SER A 156 -3.19 -12.29 11.08
N LEU A 157 -2.95 -13.33 10.28
CA LEU A 157 -3.70 -13.62 9.06
C LEU A 157 -4.36 -14.98 9.21
N THR A 158 -5.67 -15.01 9.08
CA THR A 158 -6.49 -16.24 9.11
C THR A 158 -7.42 -16.28 7.92
N GLN A 159 -7.93 -17.44 7.56
CA GLN A 159 -8.93 -17.56 6.50
C GLN A 159 -10.04 -18.54 6.87
N ASN A 160 -11.20 -18.29 6.31
CA ASN A 160 -12.29 -19.25 6.18
C ASN A 160 -12.46 -19.65 4.72
N GLN A 161 -13.58 -20.26 4.35
CA GLN A 161 -13.82 -20.75 2.98
C GLN A 161 -13.93 -19.64 1.91
N THR A 162 -14.23 -18.41 2.26
CA THR A 162 -14.54 -17.33 1.33
C THR A 162 -13.77 -16.04 1.58
N THR A 163 -13.18 -15.89 2.76
CA THR A 163 -12.64 -14.62 3.24
C THR A 163 -11.33 -14.84 3.96
N CYS A 164 -10.35 -13.99 3.67
CA CYS A 164 -9.15 -13.81 4.48
C CYS A 164 -9.40 -12.67 5.48
N CYS A 165 -9.16 -12.95 6.76
CA CYS A 165 -9.27 -12.00 7.86
C CYS A 165 -7.88 -11.67 8.39
N VAL A 166 -7.60 -10.38 8.54
CA VAL A 166 -6.34 -9.89 9.08
C VAL A 166 -6.60 -9.01 10.28
N GLU A 167 -5.84 -9.22 11.33
CA GLU A 167 -5.82 -8.34 12.50
C GLU A 167 -4.41 -7.81 12.71
N LEU A 168 -4.28 -6.48 12.79
CA LEU A 168 -3.06 -5.78 13.17
C LEU A 168 -3.34 -4.97 14.44
N ARG A 169 -2.70 -5.33 15.54
CA ARG A 169 -2.93 -4.75 16.88
C ARG A 169 -1.67 -4.24 17.50
N ASP A 170 -1.66 -2.98 17.94
CA ASP A 170 -0.63 -2.40 18.79
C ASP A 170 -1.15 -2.13 20.22
N ASN A 171 -0.25 -2.16 21.19
CA ASN A 171 -0.53 -1.83 22.59
C ASN A 171 -0.16 -0.39 22.95
N GLY A 172 -0.14 0.52 21.98
CA GLY A 172 0.32 1.88 22.15
C GLY A 172 -0.69 2.86 22.74
N VAL A 173 -0.44 4.14 22.49
CA VAL A 173 -1.24 5.23 23.07
C VAL A 173 -2.65 5.36 22.46
N GLY A 174 -2.89 4.74 21.30
CA GLY A 174 -4.14 4.92 20.56
C GLY A 174 -4.40 6.39 20.17
N PHE A 175 -5.59 6.69 19.66
CA PHE A 175 -5.97 8.04 19.28
C PHE A 175 -7.48 8.24 19.29
N ASP A 176 -7.93 9.49 19.30
CA ASP A 176 -9.33 9.83 19.09
C ASP A 176 -9.66 9.84 17.60
N LYS A 177 -10.58 8.99 17.16
CA LYS A 177 -11.03 8.90 15.76
C LYS A 177 -11.56 10.21 15.20
N SER A 178 -12.21 11.03 16.03
CA SER A 178 -12.77 12.32 15.62
C SER A 178 -11.68 13.33 15.23
N SER A 179 -10.52 13.26 15.88
CA SER A 179 -9.38 14.14 15.60
C SER A 179 -8.70 13.81 14.27
N VAL A 180 -8.72 12.55 13.83
CA VAL A 180 -8.11 12.10 12.58
C VAL A 180 -8.92 12.54 11.37
N VAL A 181 -10.25 12.58 11.48
CA VAL A 181 -11.14 13.06 10.41
C VAL A 181 -10.89 14.52 10.10
N SER A 182 -10.52 15.31 11.10
CA SER A 182 -10.30 16.76 10.97
C SER A 182 -8.86 17.13 10.60
N GLY A 183 -7.88 16.25 10.81
CA GLY A 183 -6.46 16.61 10.85
C GLY A 183 -5.52 15.91 9.85
N GLY A 184 -5.99 15.14 8.88
CA GLY A 184 -5.13 14.61 7.82
C GLY A 184 -4.76 13.13 7.93
N GLY A 185 -5.64 12.27 8.37
CA GLY A 185 -5.46 10.81 8.39
C GLY A 185 -5.36 10.14 7.01
N PHE A 186 -4.51 10.68 6.13
CA PHE A 186 -4.34 10.21 4.74
C PHE A 186 -3.93 8.76 4.67
N GLY A 187 -3.07 8.29 5.59
CA GLY A 187 -2.65 6.90 5.65
C GLY A 187 -3.83 5.95 5.88
N LEU A 188 -4.67 6.24 6.87
CA LEU A 188 -5.84 5.42 7.21
C LEU A 188 -6.91 5.47 6.10
N LYS A 189 -7.12 6.63 5.49
CA LYS A 189 -8.00 6.78 4.33
C LYS A 189 -7.48 5.98 3.13
N GLY A 190 -6.19 6.09 2.81
CA GLY A 190 -5.57 5.33 1.73
C GLY A 190 -5.60 3.82 1.95
N MET A 191 -5.45 3.35 3.19
CA MET A 191 -5.63 1.93 3.54
C MET A 191 -7.06 1.47 3.24
N ARG A 192 -8.06 2.24 3.65
CA ARG A 192 -9.48 1.93 3.41
C ARG A 192 -9.79 1.86 1.93
N GLU A 193 -9.42 2.88 1.16
CA GLU A 193 -9.65 2.94 -0.29
C GLU A 193 -9.01 1.75 -1.03
N ARG A 194 -7.83 1.30 -0.62
CA ARG A 194 -7.16 0.13 -1.18
C ARG A 194 -7.93 -1.16 -0.95
N ILE A 195 -8.39 -1.36 0.27
CA ILE A 195 -9.12 -2.57 0.65
C ILE A 195 -10.51 -2.59 0.00
N GLU A 196 -11.21 -1.47 -0.05
CA GLU A 196 -12.50 -1.33 -0.74
C GLU A 196 -12.39 -1.60 -2.25
N LYS A 197 -11.29 -1.18 -2.88
CA LYS A 197 -11.01 -1.41 -4.30
C LYS A 197 -11.00 -2.90 -4.69
N VAL A 198 -10.60 -3.77 -3.77
CA VAL A 198 -10.57 -5.22 -3.97
C VAL A 198 -11.77 -5.94 -3.37
N GLY A 199 -12.83 -5.20 -3.04
CA GLY A 199 -14.07 -5.74 -2.49
C GLY A 199 -13.97 -6.16 -1.03
N GLY A 200 -12.95 -5.67 -0.31
CA GLY A 200 -12.75 -5.93 1.10
C GLY A 200 -13.36 -4.85 2.00
N HIS A 201 -13.25 -5.08 3.30
CA HIS A 201 -13.67 -4.16 4.35
C HIS A 201 -12.54 -3.90 5.34
N LEU A 202 -12.42 -2.66 5.85
CA LEU A 202 -11.44 -2.26 6.85
C LEU A 202 -12.12 -1.57 8.01
N ALA A 203 -11.95 -2.12 9.21
CA ALA A 203 -12.39 -1.53 10.47
C ALA A 203 -11.18 -1.12 11.31
N ILE A 204 -11.32 -0.04 12.09
CA ILE A 204 -10.29 0.44 13.02
C ILE A 204 -10.96 0.62 14.38
N GLU A 205 -10.40 0.01 15.40
CA GLU A 205 -10.79 0.20 16.79
C GLU A 205 -9.62 0.83 17.54
N THR A 206 -9.83 2.01 18.12
CA THR A 206 -8.82 2.74 18.86
C THR A 206 -9.47 3.73 19.82
N ALA A 207 -8.80 3.99 20.91
CA ALA A 207 -9.14 5.06 21.85
C ALA A 207 -7.85 5.49 22.58
N PRO A 208 -7.78 6.72 23.11
CA PRO A 208 -6.65 7.18 23.91
C PRO A 208 -6.31 6.20 25.04
N GLY A 209 -5.05 5.75 25.10
CA GLY A 209 -4.54 4.79 26.07
C GLY A 209 -4.94 3.33 25.84
N LYS A 210 -5.59 2.98 24.72
CA LYS A 210 -6.08 1.61 24.43
C LYS A 210 -5.36 0.92 23.25
N GLY A 211 -4.35 1.56 22.67
CA GLY A 211 -3.73 1.07 21.44
C GLY A 211 -4.64 1.18 20.23
N THR A 212 -4.27 0.50 19.15
CA THR A 212 -5.04 0.44 17.91
C THR A 212 -5.17 -0.98 17.42
N CYS A 213 -6.37 -1.36 16.99
CA CYS A 213 -6.65 -2.60 16.29
C CYS A 213 -7.21 -2.28 14.90
N ILE A 214 -6.57 -2.77 13.87
CA ILE A 214 -7.01 -2.69 12.48
C ILE A 214 -7.43 -4.10 12.06
N THR A 215 -8.70 -4.24 11.65
CA THR A 215 -9.24 -5.48 11.12
C THR A 215 -9.53 -5.31 9.64
N ILE A 216 -9.06 -6.24 8.81
CA ILE A 216 -9.28 -6.24 7.37
C ILE A 216 -9.89 -7.57 6.97
N GLU A 217 -10.93 -7.52 6.16
CA GLU A 217 -11.54 -8.68 5.53
C GLU A 217 -11.47 -8.51 4.02
N VAL A 218 -10.93 -9.51 3.31
CA VAL A 218 -10.84 -9.52 1.85
C VAL A 218 -11.34 -10.85 1.29
N PRO A 219 -11.96 -10.85 0.08
CA PRO A 219 -12.45 -12.06 -0.54
C PRO A 219 -11.30 -12.96 -1.01
N LEU A 220 -11.46 -14.26 -0.82
CA LEU A 220 -10.63 -15.29 -1.45
C LEU A 220 -11.12 -15.60 -2.86
N ARG A 221 -10.31 -16.32 -3.65
CA ARG A 221 -10.78 -16.88 -4.92
C ARG A 221 -11.93 -17.85 -4.64
N ALA A 222 -13.02 -17.71 -5.40
CA ALA A 222 -14.06 -18.73 -5.38
C ALA A 222 -13.39 -20.07 -5.72
N GLN A 223 -13.48 -21.05 -4.82
CA GLN A 223 -13.03 -22.40 -5.13
C GLN A 223 -13.92 -22.91 -6.28
N THR A 224 -13.37 -22.96 -7.49
CA THR A 224 -14.01 -23.63 -8.61
C THR A 224 -14.00 -25.12 -8.27
N ASN A 225 -15.12 -25.60 -7.74
CA ASN A 225 -15.35 -27.05 -7.64
C ASN A 225 -15.26 -27.63 -9.06
N THR A 226 -14.09 -28.10 -9.44
CA THR A 226 -13.92 -28.95 -10.61
C THR A 226 -14.60 -30.27 -10.27
N LYS A 227 -15.81 -30.48 -10.81
CA LYS A 227 -16.50 -31.76 -10.83
C LYS A 227 -15.81 -32.69 -11.82
#